data_5e23a968435d8ed5e0afd2714ae09b57
#
_entry.id   5e23a968435d8ed5e0afd2714ae09b57
#
_cell.length_a   1.000
_cell.length_b   1.000
_cell.length_c   1.000
_cell.angle_alpha   90.00
_cell.angle_beta   90.00
_cell.angle_gamma   90.00
#
_symmetry.space_group_name_H-M   'P 1'
#
loop_
_entity.id
_entity.type
_entity.pdbx_description
1 polymer ?
#
loop_
_entity_poly.entity_id
_entity_poly.type
_entity_poly.pdbx_seq_one_letter_code
_entity_poly.pdbx_strand_id
1 'polypeptide(L)'
;ITMHARLEGLAELIGGHRPIHTLTRADFNALRDQLRSYPKNRHRLRATRYQPLSKIIQSGKYEPINARTAKKFFELARALIRYAHDQGYLNENLAAGLTFSTKGAPSPRKRTYTPGQIEQLLRGPAYTLKAPPRWRLDDYRFWLPLLGLYSGARLSELCQLRLGDIREELGVWVISISSSGARQLKTVDSERLVPLHKVIIEAGFLEFHQQRLEAN
;
A
#
# COMPACT_ATOMS: atom_id res chain seq x y z
N ILE A 1 -7.16 -1.96 0.15
CA ILE A 1 -8.32 -2.20 -0.73
C ILE A 1 -7.86 -1.95 -2.16
N THR A 2 -8.00 -2.95 -3.03
CA THR A 2 -7.65 -2.86 -4.46
C THR A 2 -8.61 -1.94 -5.22
N MET A 3 -8.22 -1.51 -6.42
CA MET A 3 -9.09 -0.73 -7.31
C MET A 3 -10.40 -1.46 -7.61
N HIS A 4 -10.30 -2.76 -7.95
CA HIS A 4 -11.44 -3.62 -8.24
C HIS A 4 -12.45 -3.65 -7.08
N ALA A 5 -12.00 -3.92 -5.86
CA ALA A 5 -12.88 -3.94 -4.69
C ALA A 5 -13.55 -2.57 -4.38
N ARG A 6 -12.93 -1.47 -4.80
CA ARG A 6 -13.57 -0.15 -4.70
C ARG A 6 -14.66 0.03 -5.73
N LEU A 7 -14.42 -0.40 -6.98
CA LEU A 7 -15.41 -0.35 -8.04
C LEU A 7 -16.63 -1.20 -7.72
N GLU A 8 -16.43 -2.43 -7.24
CA GLU A 8 -17.52 -3.30 -6.77
C GLU A 8 -18.34 -2.63 -5.66
N GLY A 9 -17.68 -2.06 -4.64
CA GLY A 9 -18.36 -1.36 -3.56
C GLY A 9 -19.14 -0.12 -4.03
N LEU A 10 -18.60 0.64 -4.97
CA LEU A 10 -19.30 1.79 -5.58
C LEU A 10 -20.51 1.34 -6.40
N ALA A 11 -20.35 0.31 -7.23
CA ALA A 11 -21.42 -0.26 -8.02
C ALA A 11 -22.57 -0.73 -7.14
N GLU A 12 -22.28 -1.42 -6.02
CA GLU A 12 -23.31 -1.88 -5.09
C GLU A 12 -24.06 -0.72 -4.40
N LEU A 13 -23.36 0.37 -4.04
CA LEU A 13 -23.97 1.54 -3.40
C LEU A 13 -24.84 2.36 -4.36
N ILE A 14 -24.47 2.43 -5.63
CA ILE A 14 -25.20 3.19 -6.65
C ILE A 14 -26.33 2.37 -7.29
N GLY A 15 -26.30 1.03 -7.11
CA GLY A 15 -27.17 0.11 -7.81
C GLY A 15 -26.54 -0.32 -9.15
N GLY A 16 -25.63 -1.32 -9.10
CA GLY A 16 -24.69 -1.68 -10.15
C GLY A 16 -25.26 -2.07 -11.53
N HIS A 17 -26.58 -2.23 -11.63
CA HIS A 17 -27.29 -2.51 -12.89
C HIS A 17 -28.07 -1.30 -13.40
N ARG A 18 -28.03 -0.16 -12.72
CA ARG A 18 -28.69 1.06 -13.17
C ARG A 18 -27.98 1.64 -14.38
N PRO A 19 -28.66 1.96 -15.47
CA PRO A 19 -28.07 2.69 -16.57
C PRO A 19 -27.54 4.06 -16.10
N ILE A 20 -26.34 4.43 -16.57
CA ILE A 20 -25.63 5.61 -16.07
C ILE A 20 -26.40 6.91 -16.26
N HIS A 21 -27.19 7.02 -17.35
CA HIS A 21 -28.04 8.18 -17.66
C HIS A 21 -29.22 8.37 -16.71
N THR A 22 -29.54 7.36 -15.86
CA THR A 22 -30.59 7.46 -14.83
C THR A 22 -30.08 7.95 -13.48
N LEU A 23 -28.77 8.14 -13.36
CA LEU A 23 -28.16 8.66 -12.14
C LEU A 23 -28.44 10.15 -12.01
N THR A 24 -28.60 10.58 -10.78
CA THR A 24 -28.88 11.96 -10.41
C THR A 24 -27.82 12.51 -9.46
N ARG A 25 -27.80 13.82 -9.29
CA ARG A 25 -26.95 14.47 -8.28
C ARG A 25 -27.33 14.01 -6.85
N ALA A 26 -28.58 13.68 -6.60
CA ALA A 26 -29.03 13.15 -5.32
C ALA A 26 -28.41 11.79 -5.00
N ASP A 27 -28.25 10.91 -6.00
CA ASP A 27 -27.56 9.62 -5.86
C ASP A 27 -26.10 9.82 -5.42
N PHE A 28 -25.41 10.85 -5.94
CA PHE A 28 -24.02 11.18 -5.54
C PHE A 28 -23.93 11.76 -4.14
N ASN A 29 -24.90 12.52 -3.69
CA ASN A 29 -24.97 12.96 -2.29
C ASN A 29 -25.19 11.76 -1.35
N ALA A 30 -26.13 10.89 -1.70
CA ALA A 30 -26.39 9.66 -0.94
C ALA A 30 -25.15 8.76 -0.88
N LEU A 31 -24.45 8.56 -2.01
CA LEU A 31 -23.19 7.81 -2.07
C LEU A 31 -22.14 8.40 -1.13
N ARG A 32 -21.97 9.73 -1.14
CA ARG A 32 -21.02 10.41 -0.25
C ARG A 32 -21.31 10.10 1.22
N ASP A 33 -22.57 10.11 1.61
CA ASP A 33 -22.99 9.91 2.99
C ASP A 33 -22.86 8.43 3.39
N GLN A 34 -23.25 7.51 2.51
CA GLN A 34 -23.07 6.06 2.72
C GLN A 34 -21.61 5.65 2.82
N LEU A 35 -20.70 6.29 2.08
CA LEU A 35 -19.27 6.03 2.16
C LEU A 35 -18.66 6.34 3.54
N ARG A 36 -19.28 7.22 4.33
CA ARG A 36 -18.87 7.50 5.72
C ARG A 36 -19.08 6.30 6.64
N SER A 37 -20.08 5.47 6.33
CA SER A 37 -20.45 4.26 7.08
C SER A 37 -20.00 2.97 6.38
N TYR A 38 -19.18 3.06 5.33
CA TYR A 38 -18.68 1.89 4.60
C TYR A 38 -17.83 0.99 5.51
N PRO A 39 -18.14 -0.31 5.65
CA PRO A 39 -17.51 -1.19 6.63
C PRO A 39 -16.03 -1.47 6.30
N LYS A 40 -15.20 -1.36 7.31
CA LYS A 40 -13.78 -1.73 7.24
C LYS A 40 -13.62 -3.24 7.03
N ASN A 41 -12.68 -3.63 6.17
CA ASN A 41 -12.35 -5.04 5.90
C ASN A 41 -13.51 -5.89 5.38
N ARG A 42 -14.54 -5.31 4.75
CA ARG A 42 -15.75 -6.00 4.29
C ARG A 42 -15.46 -7.34 3.60
N HIS A 43 -14.53 -7.35 2.63
CA HIS A 43 -14.22 -8.54 1.85
C HIS A 43 -13.40 -9.61 2.60
N ARG A 44 -12.80 -9.26 3.74
CA ARG A 44 -12.00 -10.17 4.58
C ARG A 44 -12.81 -10.85 5.68
N LEU A 45 -13.83 -10.18 6.18
CA LEU A 45 -14.68 -10.71 7.24
C LEU A 45 -15.75 -11.64 6.66
N ARG A 46 -15.79 -12.90 7.13
CA ARG A 46 -16.80 -13.88 6.71
C ARG A 46 -18.23 -13.38 6.93
N ALA A 47 -18.44 -12.65 8.02
CA ALA A 47 -19.75 -12.10 8.40
C ALA A 47 -20.25 -11.00 7.45
N THR A 48 -19.39 -10.35 6.65
CA THR A 48 -19.76 -9.23 5.78
C THR A 48 -19.56 -9.51 4.30
N ARG A 49 -18.75 -10.52 3.96
CA ARG A 49 -18.34 -10.80 2.57
C ARG A 49 -19.51 -11.03 1.62
N TYR A 50 -20.54 -11.71 2.08
CA TYR A 50 -21.68 -12.16 1.25
C TYR A 50 -23.00 -11.45 1.60
N GLN A 51 -22.95 -10.46 2.50
CA GLN A 51 -24.14 -9.68 2.82
C GLN A 51 -24.26 -8.44 1.95
N PRO A 52 -25.47 -8.01 1.58
CA PRO A 52 -25.69 -6.73 0.90
C PRO A 52 -25.13 -5.58 1.73
N LEU A 53 -24.40 -4.67 1.06
CA LEU A 53 -23.72 -3.54 1.71
C LEU A 53 -24.69 -2.62 2.44
N SER A 54 -25.89 -2.42 1.88
CA SER A 54 -26.98 -1.66 2.50
C SER A 54 -27.36 -2.21 3.89
N LYS A 55 -27.53 -3.53 3.99
CA LYS A 55 -27.84 -4.18 5.28
C LYS A 55 -26.70 -4.03 6.30
N ILE A 56 -25.45 -4.13 5.84
CA ILE A 56 -24.29 -3.97 6.70
C ILE A 56 -24.21 -2.53 7.23
N ILE A 57 -24.39 -1.53 6.37
CA ILE A 57 -24.37 -0.12 6.75
C ILE A 57 -25.52 0.18 7.72
N GLN A 58 -26.75 -0.27 7.42
CA GLN A 58 -27.92 -0.06 8.29
C GLN A 58 -27.77 -0.70 9.67
N SER A 59 -27.06 -1.82 9.77
CA SER A 59 -26.84 -2.50 11.05
C SER A 59 -26.04 -1.69 12.05
N GLY A 60 -25.20 -0.76 11.60
CA GLY A 60 -24.29 0.06 12.42
C GLY A 60 -23.25 -0.74 13.22
N LYS A 61 -23.15 -2.07 13.01
CA LYS A 61 -22.32 -2.96 13.83
C LYS A 61 -20.84 -2.95 13.51
N TYR A 62 -20.46 -2.44 12.35
CA TYR A 62 -19.09 -2.57 11.84
C TYR A 62 -18.38 -1.23 11.83
N GLU A 63 -17.10 -1.23 12.25
CA GLU A 63 -16.24 -0.06 12.17
C GLU A 63 -16.17 0.43 10.73
N PRO A 64 -16.42 1.72 10.47
CA PRO A 64 -16.32 2.28 9.13
C PRO A 64 -14.86 2.42 8.69
N ILE A 65 -14.65 2.49 7.37
CA ILE A 65 -13.35 2.90 6.82
C ILE A 65 -13.00 4.31 7.26
N ASN A 66 -11.71 4.61 7.36
CA ASN A 66 -11.30 5.97 7.69
C ASN A 66 -11.71 6.98 6.58
N ALA A 67 -11.95 8.23 6.96
CA ALA A 67 -12.42 9.28 6.07
C ALA A 67 -11.51 9.50 4.84
N ARG A 68 -10.19 9.28 4.96
CA ARG A 68 -9.26 9.36 3.83
C ARG A 68 -9.47 8.24 2.81
N THR A 69 -9.79 7.03 3.30
CA THR A 69 -10.13 5.90 2.42
C THR A 69 -11.48 6.14 1.77
N ALA A 70 -12.50 6.59 2.51
CA ALA A 70 -13.81 6.95 1.97
C ALA A 70 -13.67 8.05 0.90
N LYS A 71 -12.85 9.07 1.12
CA LYS A 71 -12.53 10.09 0.11
C LYS A 71 -11.98 9.48 -1.18
N LYS A 72 -11.09 8.49 -1.09
CA LYS A 72 -10.55 7.81 -2.29
C LYS A 72 -11.62 7.06 -3.09
N PHE A 73 -12.61 6.48 -2.43
CA PHE A 73 -13.78 5.89 -3.12
C PHE A 73 -14.59 6.98 -3.84
N PHE A 74 -14.85 8.08 -3.13
CA PHE A 74 -15.63 9.16 -3.69
C PHE A 74 -14.91 9.85 -4.88
N GLU A 75 -13.61 10.05 -4.80
CA GLU A 75 -12.82 10.61 -5.92
C GLU A 75 -12.81 9.68 -7.13
N LEU A 76 -12.80 8.36 -6.92
CA LEU A 76 -12.93 7.39 -7.99
C LEU A 76 -14.31 7.50 -8.67
N ALA A 77 -15.40 7.59 -7.90
CA ALA A 77 -16.74 7.80 -8.43
C ALA A 77 -16.85 9.11 -9.21
N ARG A 78 -16.26 10.20 -8.69
CA ARG A 78 -16.19 11.49 -9.40
C ARG A 78 -15.45 11.37 -10.74
N ALA A 79 -14.34 10.66 -10.77
CA ALA A 79 -13.57 10.47 -12.00
C ALA A 79 -14.37 9.69 -13.06
N LEU A 80 -15.11 8.65 -12.64
CA LEU A 80 -15.97 7.87 -13.54
C LEU A 80 -17.10 8.71 -14.13
N ILE A 81 -17.76 9.55 -13.31
CA ILE A 81 -18.83 10.43 -13.78
C ILE A 81 -18.32 11.52 -14.70
N ARG A 82 -17.17 12.11 -14.38
CA ARG A 82 -16.53 13.05 -15.28
C ARG A 82 -16.22 12.40 -16.63
N TYR A 83 -15.63 11.22 -16.62
CA TYR A 83 -15.38 10.47 -17.85
C TYR A 83 -16.67 10.21 -18.63
N ALA A 84 -17.74 9.76 -17.97
CA ALA A 84 -19.02 9.51 -18.64
C ALA A 84 -19.64 10.79 -19.25
N HIS A 85 -19.51 11.93 -18.59
CA HIS A 85 -19.92 13.22 -19.14
C HIS A 85 -19.04 13.61 -20.34
N ASP A 86 -17.72 13.52 -20.22
CA ASP A 86 -16.77 13.89 -21.26
C ASP A 86 -16.92 13.01 -22.53
N GLN A 87 -17.42 11.75 -22.36
CA GLN A 87 -17.75 10.84 -23.46
C GLN A 87 -19.20 10.97 -23.98
N GLY A 88 -19.99 11.91 -23.46
CA GLY A 88 -21.37 12.13 -23.88
C GLY A 88 -22.40 11.13 -23.37
N TYR A 89 -22.04 10.25 -22.40
CA TYR A 89 -23.01 9.34 -21.76
C TYR A 89 -23.91 10.06 -20.74
N LEU A 90 -23.55 11.25 -20.33
CA LEU A 90 -24.30 12.12 -19.43
C LEU A 90 -24.34 13.53 -19.98
N ASN A 91 -25.49 14.19 -19.87
CA ASN A 91 -25.67 15.59 -20.31
C ASN A 91 -24.96 16.59 -19.38
N GLU A 92 -24.71 16.21 -18.13
CA GLU A 92 -24.04 17.05 -17.14
C GLU A 92 -23.14 16.24 -16.22
N ASN A 93 -22.14 16.91 -15.64
CA ASN A 93 -21.29 16.29 -14.62
C ASN A 93 -21.98 16.31 -13.24
N LEU A 94 -22.68 15.24 -12.91
CA LEU A 94 -23.44 15.07 -11.67
C LEU A 94 -22.61 15.27 -10.38
N ALA A 95 -21.31 15.11 -10.48
CA ALA A 95 -20.37 15.25 -9.35
C ALA A 95 -19.68 16.62 -9.30
N ALA A 96 -20.03 17.56 -10.19
CA ALA A 96 -19.41 18.88 -10.24
C ALA A 96 -19.59 19.64 -8.90
N GLY A 97 -18.51 20.20 -8.37
CA GLY A 97 -18.52 20.94 -7.10
C GLY A 97 -18.70 20.09 -5.83
N LEU A 98 -19.00 18.77 -5.94
CA LEU A 98 -19.11 17.92 -4.77
C LEU A 98 -17.71 17.58 -4.21
N THR A 99 -17.58 17.70 -2.89
CA THR A 99 -16.34 17.39 -2.17
C THR A 99 -16.60 16.40 -1.04
N PHE A 100 -15.60 15.61 -0.69
CA PHE A 100 -15.63 14.72 0.47
C PHE A 100 -14.73 15.33 1.56
N SER A 101 -15.34 15.90 2.60
CA SER A 101 -14.59 16.48 3.72
C SER A 101 -13.95 15.40 4.59
N THR A 102 -12.67 15.58 4.87
CA THR A 102 -11.90 14.79 5.84
C THR A 102 -11.50 15.60 7.06
N LYS A 103 -12.11 16.81 7.25
CA LYS A 103 -11.84 17.66 8.41
C LYS A 103 -12.16 16.89 9.70
N GLY A 104 -11.30 17.00 10.69
CA GLY A 104 -11.43 16.29 11.97
C GLY A 104 -11.03 14.81 11.97
N ALA A 105 -10.77 14.21 10.80
CA ALA A 105 -10.27 12.85 10.77
C ALA A 105 -8.81 12.82 11.27
N PRO A 106 -8.47 11.99 12.27
CA PRO A 106 -7.10 11.86 12.74
C PRO A 106 -6.22 11.40 11.58
N SER A 107 -5.20 12.20 11.28
CA SER A 107 -4.14 11.75 10.38
C SER A 107 -3.22 10.84 11.18
N PRO A 108 -3.12 9.55 10.85
CA PRO A 108 -2.07 8.75 11.44
C PRO A 108 -0.74 9.36 11.01
N ARG A 109 -0.12 10.15 11.89
CA ARG A 109 1.26 10.56 11.70
C ARG A 109 2.06 9.26 11.60
N LYS A 110 2.75 9.04 10.49
CA LYS A 110 3.77 8.00 10.43
C LYS A 110 4.75 8.32 11.54
N ARG A 111 4.69 7.56 12.62
CA ARG A 111 5.68 7.69 13.68
C ARG A 111 6.95 7.04 13.17
N THR A 112 8.03 7.79 13.19
CA THR A 112 9.37 7.21 13.04
C THR A 112 9.66 6.36 14.28
N TYR A 113 10.40 5.29 14.11
CA TYR A 113 10.87 4.51 15.24
C TYR A 113 11.79 5.37 16.12
N THR A 114 11.59 5.31 17.42
CA THR A 114 12.55 5.89 18.37
C THR A 114 13.80 5.03 18.46
N PRO A 115 14.94 5.58 18.88
CA PRO A 115 16.15 4.77 19.10
C PRO A 115 15.93 3.54 19.97
N GLY A 116 15.17 3.66 21.06
CA GLY A 116 14.84 2.52 21.93
C GLY A 116 13.97 1.46 21.26
N GLN A 117 13.07 1.83 20.34
CA GLN A 117 12.29 0.87 19.55
C GLN A 117 13.17 0.15 18.52
N ILE A 118 14.15 0.84 17.94
CA ILE A 118 15.12 0.23 17.04
C ILE A 118 15.99 -0.76 17.82
N GLU A 119 16.48 -0.36 18.99
CA GLU A 119 17.25 -1.23 19.88
C GLU A 119 16.46 -2.49 20.28
N GLN A 120 15.20 -2.32 20.65
CA GLN A 120 14.30 -3.44 20.97
C GLN A 120 14.11 -4.37 19.77
N LEU A 121 13.98 -3.82 18.56
CA LEU A 121 13.90 -4.61 17.32
C LEU A 121 15.16 -5.46 17.13
N LEU A 122 16.34 -4.83 17.27
CA LEU A 122 17.64 -5.49 17.08
C LEU A 122 18.01 -6.46 18.20
N ARG A 123 17.36 -6.37 19.35
CA ARG A 123 17.41 -7.40 20.42
C ARG A 123 16.41 -8.53 20.22
N GLY A 124 15.60 -8.47 19.16
CA GLY A 124 14.59 -9.48 18.85
C GLY A 124 15.20 -10.83 18.42
N PRO A 125 14.35 -11.86 18.30
CA PRO A 125 14.82 -13.23 18.05
C PRO A 125 15.65 -13.39 16.77
N ALA A 126 15.40 -12.57 15.75
CA ALA A 126 16.16 -12.60 14.48
C ALA A 126 17.64 -12.22 14.64
N TYR A 127 17.98 -11.46 15.68
CA TYR A 127 19.31 -10.87 15.89
C TYR A 127 20.02 -11.43 17.14
N THR A 128 19.48 -12.46 17.76
CA THR A 128 20.08 -13.09 18.93
C THR A 128 20.61 -14.49 18.62
N LEU A 129 21.59 -14.95 19.37
CA LEU A 129 22.12 -16.31 19.26
C LEU A 129 21.06 -17.41 19.50
N LYS A 130 19.92 -17.05 20.11
CA LYS A 130 18.77 -17.94 20.33
C LYS A 130 17.78 -17.93 19.14
N ALA A 131 18.11 -17.22 18.04
CA ALA A 131 17.26 -17.22 16.85
C ALA A 131 17.05 -18.65 16.34
N PRO A 132 15.81 -19.02 15.96
CA PRO A 132 15.56 -20.30 15.33
C PRO A 132 16.46 -20.46 14.09
N PRO A 133 16.90 -21.69 13.74
CA PRO A 133 17.76 -21.92 12.57
C PRO A 133 17.27 -21.26 11.29
N ARG A 134 15.94 -21.15 11.12
CA ARG A 134 15.27 -20.48 9.99
C ARG A 134 15.42 -18.96 9.93
N TRP A 135 16.02 -18.31 10.92
CA TRP A 135 16.17 -16.85 11.04
C TRP A 135 17.64 -16.44 11.19
N ARG A 136 18.54 -17.18 10.58
CA ARG A 136 19.98 -16.93 10.61
C ARG A 136 20.41 -15.91 9.56
N LEU A 137 21.69 -15.61 9.52
CA LEU A 137 22.35 -14.71 8.56
C LEU A 137 22.11 -15.08 7.08
N ASP A 138 21.72 -16.31 6.81
CA ASP A 138 21.34 -16.80 5.48
C ASP A 138 19.88 -16.55 5.10
N ASP A 139 19.11 -15.89 5.96
CA ASP A 139 17.67 -15.64 5.77
C ASP A 139 17.38 -14.14 5.52
N TYR A 140 16.47 -13.88 4.57
CA TYR A 140 16.00 -12.53 4.27
C TYR A 140 15.35 -11.82 5.48
N ARG A 141 14.83 -12.56 6.47
CA ARG A 141 14.23 -12.01 7.70
C ARG A 141 15.25 -11.31 8.58
N PHE A 142 16.50 -11.72 8.48
CA PHE A 142 17.62 -11.04 9.13
C PHE A 142 17.99 -9.77 8.35
N TRP A 143 18.14 -9.88 7.02
CA TRP A 143 18.70 -8.80 6.21
C TRP A 143 17.71 -7.69 5.84
N LEU A 144 16.43 -8.02 5.54
CA LEU A 144 15.47 -7.01 5.07
C LEU A 144 15.23 -5.85 6.06
N PRO A 145 15.06 -6.07 7.38
CA PRO A 145 14.90 -4.98 8.32
C PRO A 145 16.16 -4.11 8.43
N LEU A 146 17.35 -4.70 8.39
CA LEU A 146 18.62 -3.98 8.44
C LEU A 146 18.82 -3.14 7.17
N LEU A 147 18.63 -3.74 6.00
CA LEU A 147 18.70 -3.03 4.74
C LEU A 147 17.67 -1.89 4.69
N GLY A 148 16.43 -2.12 5.16
CA GLY A 148 15.41 -1.07 5.23
C GLY A 148 15.78 0.08 6.15
N LEU A 149 16.41 -0.22 7.29
CA LEU A 149 16.84 0.78 8.27
C LEU A 149 17.95 1.67 7.72
N TYR A 150 18.95 1.08 7.07
CA TYR A 150 20.17 1.77 6.66
C TYR A 150 20.14 2.31 5.22
N SER A 151 19.25 1.81 4.35
CA SER A 151 19.12 2.29 2.97
C SER A 151 17.97 3.27 2.76
N GLY A 152 16.97 3.27 3.64
CA GLY A 152 15.73 4.02 3.44
C GLY A 152 14.92 3.56 2.21
N ALA A 153 15.27 2.42 1.60
CA ALA A 153 14.55 1.87 0.47
C ALA A 153 13.16 1.35 0.88
N ARG A 154 12.23 1.35 -0.08
CA ARG A 154 10.91 0.76 0.18
C ARG A 154 11.03 -0.76 0.31
N LEU A 155 10.21 -1.36 1.18
CA LEU A 155 10.22 -2.82 1.35
C LEU A 155 10.04 -3.56 0.00
N SER A 156 9.16 -3.08 -0.87
CA SER A 156 8.97 -3.68 -2.20
C SER A 156 10.20 -3.57 -3.10
N GLU A 157 11.01 -2.52 -2.97
CA GLU A 157 12.27 -2.35 -3.71
C GLU A 157 13.28 -3.39 -3.22
N LEU A 158 13.42 -3.53 -1.90
CA LEU A 158 14.34 -4.52 -1.30
C LEU A 158 13.94 -5.97 -1.61
N CYS A 159 12.64 -6.28 -1.61
CA CYS A 159 12.15 -7.62 -1.92
C CYS A 159 12.31 -8.02 -3.40
N GLN A 160 12.59 -7.08 -4.29
CA GLN A 160 12.80 -7.30 -5.72
C GLN A 160 14.28 -7.31 -6.13
N LEU A 161 15.19 -7.11 -5.17
CA LEU A 161 16.63 -7.11 -5.44
C LEU A 161 17.08 -8.46 -6.00
N ARG A 162 17.91 -8.38 -7.02
CA ARG A 162 18.63 -9.51 -7.59
C ARG A 162 20.09 -9.44 -7.16
N LEU A 163 20.80 -10.54 -7.26
CA LEU A 163 22.22 -10.59 -6.90
C LEU A 163 23.06 -9.55 -7.65
N GLY A 164 22.81 -9.35 -8.95
CA GLY A 164 23.51 -8.33 -9.74
C GLY A 164 23.16 -6.87 -9.41
N ASP A 165 22.16 -6.62 -8.55
CA ASP A 165 21.84 -5.28 -8.09
C ASP A 165 22.75 -4.81 -6.95
N ILE A 166 23.54 -5.74 -6.37
CA ILE A 166 24.51 -5.47 -5.34
C ILE A 166 25.87 -5.59 -5.98
N ARG A 167 26.58 -4.49 -6.12
CA ARG A 167 27.85 -4.44 -6.83
C ARG A 167 28.71 -3.29 -6.32
N GLU A 168 29.97 -3.36 -6.65
CA GLU A 168 30.90 -2.27 -6.39
C GLU A 168 30.89 -1.28 -7.56
N GLU A 169 30.75 0.01 -7.25
CA GLU A 169 30.88 1.11 -8.21
C GLU A 169 31.82 2.17 -7.65
N LEU A 170 32.87 2.48 -8.38
CA LEU A 170 33.90 3.47 -7.98
C LEU A 170 34.46 3.22 -6.57
N GLY A 171 34.70 1.98 -6.21
CA GLY A 171 35.22 1.60 -4.90
C GLY A 171 34.19 1.61 -3.76
N VAL A 172 32.90 1.76 -4.07
CA VAL A 172 31.82 1.76 -3.09
C VAL A 172 30.82 0.64 -3.41
N TRP A 173 30.50 -0.18 -2.43
CA TRP A 173 29.42 -1.16 -2.55
C TRP A 173 28.06 -0.45 -2.54
N VAL A 174 27.23 -0.75 -3.54
CA VAL A 174 25.92 -0.10 -3.74
C VAL A 174 24.82 -1.12 -3.95
N ILE A 175 23.61 -0.71 -3.64
CA ILE A 175 22.36 -1.35 -4.06
C ILE A 175 21.80 -0.54 -5.23
N SER A 176 21.65 -1.15 -6.39
CA SER A 176 21.02 -0.55 -7.56
C SER A 176 19.51 -0.78 -7.52
N ILE A 177 18.75 0.27 -7.30
CA ILE A 177 17.30 0.23 -7.38
C ILE A 177 16.89 0.69 -8.76
N SER A 178 16.40 -0.24 -9.58
CA SER A 178 16.04 0.01 -10.98
C SER A 178 14.73 -0.65 -11.36
N SER A 179 14.09 -0.17 -12.41
CA SER A 179 12.87 -0.72 -13.02
C SER A 179 13.15 -1.78 -14.09
N SER A 180 14.40 -2.17 -14.31
CA SER A 180 14.79 -3.11 -15.36
C SER A 180 14.12 -4.49 -15.22
N GLY A 181 13.65 -5.06 -16.32
CA GLY A 181 12.93 -6.33 -16.35
C GLY A 181 11.50 -6.21 -15.82
N ALA A 182 10.99 -7.25 -15.17
CA ALA A 182 9.62 -7.30 -14.63
C ALA A 182 9.43 -6.54 -13.30
N ARG A 183 10.40 -5.73 -12.91
CA ARG A 183 10.34 -4.97 -11.63
C ARG A 183 9.45 -3.74 -11.77
N GLN A 184 8.66 -3.46 -10.72
CA GLN A 184 7.79 -2.30 -10.67
C GLN A 184 8.29 -1.30 -9.62
N LEU A 185 8.74 -0.15 -10.09
CA LEU A 185 8.95 1.02 -9.23
C LEU A 185 7.68 1.87 -9.19
N LYS A 186 7.47 2.56 -8.08
CA LYS A 186 6.30 3.43 -7.91
C LYS A 186 6.31 4.61 -8.88
N THR A 187 7.49 5.12 -9.25
CA THR A 187 7.73 6.20 -10.21
C THR A 187 9.05 5.95 -10.91
N VAL A 188 9.21 6.45 -12.12
CA VAL A 188 10.48 6.38 -12.90
C VAL A 188 11.63 7.03 -12.14
N ASP A 189 11.37 8.16 -11.46
CA ASP A 189 12.36 8.87 -10.62
C ASP A 189 12.81 8.09 -9.37
N SER A 190 12.32 6.85 -9.18
CA SER A 190 12.76 6.01 -8.05
C SER A 190 14.05 5.25 -8.33
N GLU A 191 14.57 5.27 -9.56
CA GLU A 191 15.85 4.64 -9.90
C GLU A 191 17.01 5.39 -9.23
N ARG A 192 17.83 4.64 -8.54
CA ARG A 192 18.97 5.22 -7.80
C ARG A 192 19.96 4.16 -7.35
N LEU A 193 21.19 4.60 -7.12
CA LEU A 193 22.19 3.83 -6.39
C LEU A 193 22.15 4.24 -4.91
N VAL A 194 22.14 3.25 -4.04
CA VAL A 194 22.16 3.44 -2.60
C VAL A 194 23.44 2.80 -2.05
N PRO A 195 24.39 3.58 -1.53
CA PRO A 195 25.59 3.03 -0.90
C PRO A 195 25.23 2.08 0.26
N LEU A 196 25.91 0.94 0.33
CA LEU A 196 25.80 0.06 1.49
C LEU A 196 26.45 0.72 2.69
N HIS A 197 25.68 0.84 3.77
CA HIS A 197 26.20 1.39 5.00
C HIS A 197 27.22 0.43 5.63
N LYS A 198 28.30 0.96 6.20
CA LYS A 198 29.40 0.17 6.79
C LYS A 198 28.91 -0.90 7.78
N VAL A 199 27.90 -0.59 8.60
CA VAL A 199 27.30 -1.55 9.55
C VAL A 199 26.72 -2.78 8.85
N ILE A 200 26.17 -2.63 7.66
CA ILE A 200 25.65 -3.75 6.86
C ILE A 200 26.79 -4.64 6.35
N ILE A 201 27.87 -4.01 5.92
CA ILE A 201 29.08 -4.71 5.45
C ILE A 201 29.74 -5.45 6.64
N GLU A 202 29.96 -4.76 7.76
CA GLU A 202 30.53 -5.33 8.99
C GLU A 202 29.67 -6.45 9.59
N ALA A 203 28.35 -6.44 9.34
CA ALA A 203 27.44 -7.52 9.76
C ALA A 203 27.54 -8.78 8.88
N GLY A 204 28.36 -8.78 7.82
CA GLY A 204 28.56 -9.93 6.95
C GLY A 204 27.61 -10.03 5.74
N PHE A 205 27.06 -8.89 5.27
CA PHE A 205 26.13 -8.91 4.14
C PHE A 205 26.80 -9.28 2.81
N LEU A 206 28.05 -8.88 2.62
CA LEU A 206 28.78 -9.23 1.41
C LEU A 206 29.12 -10.71 1.33
N GLU A 207 29.44 -11.34 2.45
CA GLU A 207 29.63 -12.78 2.57
C GLU A 207 28.33 -13.54 2.27
N PHE A 208 27.19 -13.05 2.80
CA PHE A 208 25.89 -13.59 2.45
C PHE A 208 25.60 -13.47 0.96
N HIS A 209 25.87 -12.31 0.36
CA HIS A 209 25.70 -12.06 -1.08
C HIS A 209 26.56 -13.02 -1.91
N GLN A 210 27.84 -13.17 -1.57
CA GLN A 210 28.76 -14.06 -2.24
C GLN A 210 28.29 -15.53 -2.18
N GLN A 211 27.86 -16.01 -1.01
CA GLN A 211 27.29 -17.36 -0.86
C GLN A 211 26.06 -17.57 -1.75
N ARG A 212 25.25 -16.54 -1.97
CA ARG A 212 24.09 -16.63 -2.87
C ARG A 212 24.49 -16.62 -4.34
N LEU A 213 25.56 -15.94 -4.72
CA LEU A 213 26.13 -15.99 -6.05
C LEU A 213 26.68 -17.40 -6.38
N GLU A 214 27.34 -18.03 -5.43
CA GLU A 214 27.92 -19.38 -5.58
C GLU A 214 26.85 -20.48 -5.61
N ALA A 215 25.70 -20.26 -4.97
CA ALA A 215 24.61 -21.24 -4.89
C ALA A 215 23.63 -21.17 -6.08
N ASN A 216 23.81 -20.23 -7.03
CA ASN A 216 22.90 -19.98 -8.15
C ASN A 216 23.55 -20.35 -9.48
#